data_5f7c07307ec4687bbb1c8ae2e35603f1
#
_entry.id   5f7c07307ec4687bbb1c8ae2e35603f1
#
_cell.length_a   1.000
_cell.length_b   1.000
_cell.length_c   1.000
_cell.angle_alpha   90.00
_cell.angle_beta   90.00
_cell.angle_gamma   90.00
#
_symmetry.space_group_name_H-M   'P 1'
#
loop_
_entity.id
_entity.type
_entity.pdbx_description
1 polymer ?
#
loop_
_entity_poly.entity_id
_entity_poly.type
_entity_poly.pdbx_seq_one_letter_code
_entity_poly.pdbx_strand_id
1 'polypeptide(L)'
;MTQNLSSYYVFYIAAKTGNISAASKELYISQPAVSKSITKLEANLNTKLLIRSSRGVTLTREGEILYERLKEAFHSIELGEEQLRFENKMELEHLTIGVSTTLCKYVLLPYLKEFVRRKPHVRISIACQPTYQTLQALEDGTIDIGLVGEPDASSPFIFSRIHSIEDIFVTTQSYLDNLMIRTGIDYHSISDTRELFKVTTLMLMDKENLSRRYVDQYITANEIQAENLIEVSTMDLLIEFATIGIGIACVIKNFVEQELKDGTLVEIPMPFSIPKRNIGLVYPKKQFRNPALESFLEFYKDYV
;
A
#
# COMPACT_ATOMS: atom_id res chain seq x y z
N MET A 1 -21.15 23.69 23.34
CA MET A 1 -21.63 22.92 22.14
C MET A 1 -23.14 22.76 22.28
N THR A 2 -23.93 23.60 21.63
CA THR A 2 -25.42 23.56 21.73
C THR A 2 -26.09 23.05 20.44
N GLN A 3 -25.32 22.42 19.57
CA GLN A 3 -25.83 21.96 18.28
C GLN A 3 -26.01 20.45 18.29
N ASN A 4 -27.12 19.98 17.68
CA ASN A 4 -27.46 18.57 17.59
C ASN A 4 -26.51 17.87 16.61
N LEU A 5 -25.77 16.86 17.06
CA LEU A 5 -24.83 16.05 16.26
C LEU A 5 -25.47 15.48 14.99
N SER A 6 -26.80 15.22 15.04
CA SER A 6 -27.58 14.76 13.89
C SER A 6 -27.48 15.71 12.68
N SER A 7 -27.42 17.04 12.87
CA SER A 7 -27.30 17.97 11.74
C SER A 7 -25.92 17.92 11.07
N TYR A 8 -24.88 17.66 11.83
CA TYR A 8 -23.54 17.44 11.31
C TYR A 8 -23.44 16.12 10.54
N TYR A 9 -24.11 15.08 11.04
CA TYR A 9 -24.15 13.79 10.35
C TYR A 9 -24.90 13.88 9.00
N VAL A 10 -26.04 14.59 8.97
CA VAL A 10 -26.78 14.83 7.72
C VAL A 10 -25.92 15.60 6.70
N PHE A 11 -25.18 16.62 7.14
CA PHE A 11 -24.24 17.33 6.27
C PHE A 11 -23.12 16.41 5.78
N TYR A 12 -22.52 15.62 6.66
CA TYR A 12 -21.44 14.69 6.32
C TYR A 12 -21.88 13.71 5.22
N ILE A 13 -23.04 13.06 5.37
CA ILE A 13 -23.57 12.13 4.36
C ILE A 13 -23.91 12.85 3.06
N ALA A 14 -24.47 14.05 3.10
CA ALA A 14 -24.77 14.83 1.90
C ALA A 14 -23.51 15.24 1.14
N ALA A 15 -22.44 15.60 1.85
CA ALA A 15 -21.13 15.90 1.28
C ALA A 15 -20.47 14.64 0.67
N LYS A 16 -20.48 13.54 1.40
CA LYS A 16 -19.93 12.24 0.97
C LYS A 16 -20.59 11.72 -0.30
N THR A 17 -21.93 11.82 -0.39
CA THR A 17 -22.69 11.31 -1.54
C THR A 17 -22.74 12.29 -2.72
N GLY A 18 -22.42 13.57 -2.51
CA GLY A 18 -22.51 14.62 -3.52
C GLY A 18 -23.94 14.91 -4.02
N ASN A 19 -24.98 14.34 -3.36
CA ASN A 19 -26.36 14.40 -3.83
C ASN A 19 -27.37 14.29 -2.69
N ILE A 20 -28.29 15.25 -2.58
CA ILE A 20 -29.33 15.27 -1.53
C ILE A 20 -30.26 14.06 -1.61
N SER A 21 -30.58 13.60 -2.81
CA SER A 21 -31.45 12.43 -3.01
C SER A 21 -30.78 11.13 -2.56
N ALA A 22 -29.48 10.99 -2.85
CA ALA A 22 -28.68 9.85 -2.39
C ALA A 22 -28.55 9.88 -0.86
N ALA A 23 -28.22 11.04 -0.28
CA ALA A 23 -28.15 11.24 1.16
C ALA A 23 -29.46 10.92 1.87
N SER A 24 -30.61 11.32 1.29
CA SER A 24 -31.92 11.04 1.89
C SER A 24 -32.24 9.54 1.95
N LYS A 25 -31.81 8.78 0.94
CA LYS A 25 -31.95 7.31 0.93
C LYS A 25 -31.05 6.66 1.97
N GLU A 26 -29.78 7.07 2.06
CA GLU A 26 -28.80 6.55 3.03
C GLU A 26 -29.24 6.84 4.48
N LEU A 27 -29.81 8.02 4.73
CA LEU A 27 -30.27 8.45 6.04
C LEU A 27 -31.72 8.00 6.38
N TYR A 28 -32.46 7.37 5.46
CA TYR A 28 -33.86 6.98 5.62
C TYR A 28 -34.77 8.15 6.02
N ILE A 29 -34.53 9.37 5.50
CA ILE A 29 -35.34 10.56 5.71
C ILE A 29 -35.73 11.23 4.39
N SER A 30 -36.68 12.14 4.41
CA SER A 30 -37.09 12.85 3.17
C SER A 30 -36.06 13.87 2.72
N GLN A 31 -35.95 14.13 1.40
CA GLN A 31 -35.06 15.16 0.84
C GLN A 31 -35.31 16.55 1.43
N PRO A 32 -36.55 17.00 1.67
CA PRO A 32 -36.81 18.27 2.37
C PRO A 32 -36.24 18.30 3.78
N ALA A 33 -36.24 17.15 4.51
CA ALA A 33 -35.69 17.06 5.84
C ALA A 33 -34.16 17.20 5.81
N VAL A 34 -33.49 16.54 4.86
CA VAL A 34 -32.04 16.70 4.62
C VAL A 34 -31.70 18.18 4.34
N SER A 35 -32.41 18.79 3.38
CA SER A 35 -32.18 20.20 3.01
C SER A 35 -32.41 21.16 4.17
N LYS A 36 -33.47 20.97 4.96
CA LYS A 36 -33.80 21.78 6.14
C LYS A 36 -32.72 21.63 7.23
N SER A 37 -32.22 20.40 7.47
CA SER A 37 -31.17 20.15 8.45
C SER A 37 -29.88 20.87 8.09
N ILE A 38 -29.45 20.79 6.83
CA ILE A 38 -28.23 21.46 6.33
C ILE A 38 -28.40 22.99 6.39
N THR A 39 -29.55 23.52 5.95
CA THR A 39 -29.79 24.97 6.00
C THR A 39 -29.79 25.50 7.44
N LYS A 40 -30.30 24.72 8.39
CA LYS A 40 -30.25 25.06 9.82
C LYS A 40 -28.80 25.03 10.36
N LEU A 41 -27.99 24.05 9.94
CA LEU A 41 -26.58 23.97 10.31
C LEU A 41 -25.81 25.16 9.77
N GLU A 42 -25.99 25.50 8.47
CA GLU A 42 -25.37 26.68 7.83
C GLU A 42 -25.77 27.99 8.52
N ALA A 43 -27.04 28.14 8.88
CA ALA A 43 -27.54 29.31 9.62
C ALA A 43 -26.89 29.41 11.01
N ASN A 44 -26.79 28.30 11.74
CA ASN A 44 -26.18 28.27 13.07
C ASN A 44 -24.66 28.57 13.04
N LEU A 45 -23.98 28.16 11.96
CA LEU A 45 -22.57 28.44 11.77
C LEU A 45 -22.30 29.77 11.07
N ASN A 46 -23.39 30.46 10.66
CA ASN A 46 -23.32 31.67 9.86
C ASN A 46 -22.42 31.54 8.62
N THR A 47 -22.45 30.38 7.97
CA THR A 47 -21.52 30.02 6.90
C THR A 47 -22.20 29.04 5.92
N LYS A 48 -21.98 29.23 4.63
CA LYS A 48 -22.41 28.29 3.60
C LYS A 48 -21.42 27.15 3.50
N LEU A 49 -21.93 25.92 3.56
CA LEU A 49 -21.13 24.70 3.50
C LEU A 49 -21.26 23.97 2.17
N LEU A 50 -22.39 24.11 1.48
CA LEU A 50 -22.69 23.47 0.21
C LEU A 50 -23.08 24.46 -0.88
N ILE A 51 -22.59 24.22 -2.09
CA ILE A 51 -23.04 24.81 -3.34
C ILE A 51 -24.02 23.85 -3.99
N ARG A 52 -25.25 24.28 -4.25
CA ARG A 52 -26.29 23.47 -4.88
C ARG A 52 -26.37 23.76 -6.36
N SER A 53 -26.44 22.70 -7.17
CA SER A 53 -26.61 22.80 -8.63
C SER A 53 -27.62 21.75 -9.11
N SER A 54 -28.01 21.85 -10.38
CA SER A 54 -28.87 20.83 -11.03
C SER A 54 -28.22 19.45 -11.11
N ARG A 55 -26.88 19.38 -10.93
CA ARG A 55 -26.08 18.13 -10.97
C ARG A 55 -25.83 17.51 -9.59
N GLY A 56 -26.19 18.20 -8.51
CA GLY A 56 -25.97 17.74 -7.14
C GLY A 56 -25.46 18.85 -6.22
N VAL A 57 -24.69 18.46 -5.22
CA VAL A 57 -24.07 19.39 -4.26
C VAL A 57 -22.56 19.21 -4.24
N THR A 58 -21.86 20.33 -4.12
CA THR A 58 -20.38 20.40 -3.92
C THR A 58 -20.07 21.18 -2.66
N LEU A 59 -18.95 20.91 -2.06
CA LEU A 59 -18.49 21.63 -0.85
C LEU A 59 -18.05 23.07 -1.20
N THR A 60 -18.28 24.01 -0.28
CA THR A 60 -17.54 25.26 -0.22
C THR A 60 -16.18 25.01 0.44
N ARG A 61 -15.25 25.98 0.44
CA ARG A 61 -13.98 25.90 1.20
C ARG A 61 -14.23 25.65 2.69
N GLU A 62 -15.21 26.33 3.27
CA GLU A 62 -15.61 26.17 4.67
C GLU A 62 -16.26 24.81 4.89
N GLY A 63 -17.01 24.31 3.91
CA GLY A 63 -17.60 22.98 3.89
C GLY A 63 -16.53 21.88 3.86
N GLU A 64 -15.46 22.04 3.08
CA GLU A 64 -14.33 21.10 3.04
C GLU A 64 -13.63 21.01 4.41
N ILE A 65 -13.35 22.16 5.02
CA ILE A 65 -12.73 22.20 6.37
C ILE A 65 -13.58 21.44 7.40
N LEU A 66 -14.90 21.67 7.39
CA LEU A 66 -15.81 21.00 8.32
C LEU A 66 -15.94 19.51 8.00
N TYR A 67 -16.02 19.15 6.71
CA TYR A 67 -16.17 17.76 6.26
C TYR A 67 -15.01 16.88 6.73
N GLU A 68 -13.76 17.33 6.55
CA GLU A 68 -12.58 16.56 6.99
C GLU A 68 -12.59 16.35 8.52
N ARG A 69 -12.98 17.34 9.31
CA ARG A 69 -13.10 17.17 10.77
C ARG A 69 -14.23 16.23 11.19
N LEU A 70 -15.35 16.26 10.45
CA LEU A 70 -16.46 15.35 10.71
C LEU A 70 -16.13 13.91 10.30
N LYS A 71 -15.37 13.72 9.24
CA LYS A 71 -14.85 12.42 8.81
C LYS A 71 -14.06 11.76 9.94
N GLU A 72 -13.11 12.48 10.54
CA GLU A 72 -12.32 12.02 11.69
C GLU A 72 -13.22 11.72 12.92
N ALA A 73 -14.17 12.60 13.20
CA ALA A 73 -15.05 12.48 14.37
C ALA A 73 -16.02 11.28 14.27
N PHE A 74 -16.68 11.11 13.11
CA PHE A 74 -17.61 9.99 12.91
C PHE A 74 -16.88 8.66 12.85
N HIS A 75 -15.70 8.63 12.24
CA HIS A 75 -14.84 7.44 12.28
C HIS A 75 -14.47 7.04 13.72
N SER A 76 -14.12 8.02 14.57
CA SER A 76 -13.84 7.75 16.00
C SER A 76 -15.06 7.21 16.75
N ILE A 77 -16.28 7.64 16.40
CA ILE A 77 -17.52 7.11 16.98
C ILE A 77 -17.75 5.66 16.52
N GLU A 78 -17.59 5.38 15.22
CA GLU A 78 -17.73 4.03 14.65
C GLU A 78 -16.76 3.05 15.32
N LEU A 79 -15.50 3.43 15.52
CA LEU A 79 -14.49 2.62 16.22
C LEU A 79 -14.91 2.35 17.68
N GLY A 80 -15.48 3.34 18.38
CA GLY A 80 -15.98 3.16 19.75
C GLY A 80 -17.18 2.21 19.82
N GLU A 81 -18.10 2.30 18.85
CA GLU A 81 -19.24 1.37 18.76
C GLU A 81 -18.79 -0.05 18.43
N GLU A 82 -17.81 -0.21 17.54
CA GLU A 82 -17.20 -1.51 17.26
C GLU A 82 -16.54 -2.10 18.49
N GLN A 83 -15.77 -1.32 19.25
CA GLN A 83 -15.16 -1.77 20.49
C GLN A 83 -16.20 -2.25 21.50
N LEU A 84 -17.32 -1.52 21.68
CA LEU A 84 -18.41 -1.94 22.55
C LEU A 84 -19.10 -3.23 22.05
N ARG A 85 -19.19 -3.43 20.75
CA ARG A 85 -19.69 -4.70 20.16
C ARG A 85 -18.76 -5.87 20.44
N PHE A 86 -17.44 -5.65 20.39
CA PHE A 86 -16.43 -6.66 20.75
C PHE A 86 -16.50 -7.08 22.22
N GLU A 87 -16.68 -6.14 23.14
CA GLU A 87 -16.82 -6.44 24.57
C GLU A 87 -18.10 -7.23 24.89
N ASN A 88 -19.17 -7.08 24.09
CA ASN A 88 -20.48 -7.70 24.34
C ASN A 88 -20.76 -9.02 23.62
N LYS A 89 -19.89 -9.43 22.68
CA LYS A 89 -20.03 -10.70 21.94
C LYS A 89 -18.70 -11.42 21.87
N MET A 90 -18.73 -12.75 22.11
CA MET A 90 -17.69 -13.68 21.67
C MET A 90 -17.57 -13.70 20.13
N GLU A 91 -17.39 -12.55 19.50
CA GLU A 91 -17.13 -12.51 18.07
C GLU A 91 -15.64 -12.72 17.82
N LEU A 92 -15.36 -13.52 16.80
CA LEU A 92 -14.01 -13.82 16.32
C LEU A 92 -13.25 -12.49 16.12
N GLU A 93 -12.12 -12.34 16.80
CA GLU A 93 -11.21 -11.21 16.61
C GLU A 93 -10.91 -11.08 15.10
N HIS A 94 -11.01 -9.88 14.57
CA HIS A 94 -10.80 -9.62 13.15
C HIS A 94 -9.62 -8.68 12.93
N LEU A 95 -8.68 -9.10 12.09
CA LEU A 95 -7.48 -8.36 11.72
C LEU A 95 -7.49 -8.09 10.22
N THR A 96 -7.49 -6.82 9.83
CA THR A 96 -7.40 -6.42 8.43
C THR A 96 -6.01 -5.88 8.12
N ILE A 97 -5.31 -6.55 7.18
CA ILE A 97 -3.92 -6.25 6.82
C ILE A 97 -3.86 -5.70 5.40
N GLY A 98 -3.28 -4.50 5.24
CA GLY A 98 -2.97 -3.92 3.94
C GLY A 98 -1.55 -4.28 3.51
N VAL A 99 -1.35 -4.74 2.27
CA VAL A 99 -0.04 -5.18 1.79
C VAL A 99 -0.01 -5.23 0.26
N SER A 100 1.15 -5.05 -0.38
CA SER A 100 1.30 -5.36 -1.80
C SER A 100 1.30 -6.88 -2.03
N THR A 101 0.86 -7.35 -3.22
CA THR A 101 0.87 -8.79 -3.58
C THR A 101 2.24 -9.42 -3.36
N THR A 102 3.29 -8.72 -3.74
CA THR A 102 4.68 -9.16 -3.58
C THR A 102 5.06 -9.37 -2.12
N LEU A 103 4.86 -8.34 -1.26
CA LEU A 103 5.18 -8.45 0.17
C LEU A 103 4.24 -9.44 0.88
N CYS A 104 3.01 -9.59 0.41
CA CYS A 104 2.10 -10.62 0.91
C CYS A 104 2.69 -12.01 0.69
N LYS A 105 3.08 -12.35 -0.54
CA LYS A 105 3.59 -13.67 -0.91
C LYS A 105 4.91 -14.01 -0.20
N TYR A 106 5.88 -13.11 -0.28
CA TYR A 106 7.25 -13.43 0.13
C TYR A 106 7.54 -13.11 1.60
N VAL A 107 6.77 -12.22 2.23
CA VAL A 107 7.03 -11.78 3.60
C VAL A 107 5.88 -12.12 4.53
N LEU A 108 4.64 -11.74 4.22
CA LEU A 108 3.53 -11.88 5.16
C LEU A 108 3.07 -13.33 5.33
N LEU A 109 2.95 -14.10 4.24
CA LEU A 109 2.44 -15.48 4.29
C LEU A 109 3.20 -16.40 5.24
N PRO A 110 4.56 -16.37 5.31
CA PRO A 110 5.29 -17.15 6.31
C PRO A 110 4.88 -16.85 7.75
N TYR A 111 4.70 -15.56 8.09
CA TYR A 111 4.22 -15.14 9.42
C TYR A 111 2.78 -15.56 9.66
N LEU A 112 1.89 -15.37 8.69
CA LEU A 112 0.49 -15.75 8.82
C LEU A 112 0.30 -17.24 9.02
N LYS A 113 1.10 -18.08 8.36
CA LYS A 113 1.05 -19.54 8.53
C LYS A 113 1.21 -19.93 10.00
N GLU A 114 2.15 -19.32 10.69
CA GLU A 114 2.40 -19.63 12.10
C GLU A 114 1.38 -18.91 13.02
N PHE A 115 1.00 -17.68 12.69
CA PHE A 115 0.02 -16.93 13.47
C PHE A 115 -1.34 -17.62 13.52
N VAL A 116 -1.87 -18.06 12.38
CA VAL A 116 -3.15 -18.78 12.30
C VAL A 116 -3.10 -20.11 13.09
N ARG A 117 -1.94 -20.78 13.09
CA ARG A 117 -1.76 -22.00 13.88
C ARG A 117 -1.85 -21.72 15.40
N ARG A 118 -1.30 -20.58 15.86
CA ARG A 118 -1.31 -20.20 17.29
C ARG A 118 -2.60 -19.51 17.73
N LYS A 119 -3.27 -18.80 16.81
CA LYS A 119 -4.45 -17.98 17.08
C LYS A 119 -5.58 -18.29 16.07
N PRO A 120 -6.13 -19.52 16.07
CA PRO A 120 -7.11 -19.97 15.08
C PRO A 120 -8.46 -19.26 15.17
N HIS A 121 -8.74 -18.54 16.25
CA HIS A 121 -9.96 -17.77 16.47
C HIS A 121 -9.90 -16.37 15.83
N VAL A 122 -8.71 -15.89 15.39
CA VAL A 122 -8.58 -14.61 14.74
C VAL A 122 -8.96 -14.72 13.26
N ARG A 123 -9.93 -13.94 12.84
CA ARG A 123 -10.30 -13.79 11.44
C ARG A 123 -9.36 -12.80 10.75
N ILE A 124 -8.80 -13.17 9.61
CA ILE A 124 -7.87 -12.31 8.87
C ILE A 124 -8.49 -11.92 7.53
N SER A 125 -8.40 -10.62 7.23
CA SER A 125 -8.68 -10.07 5.89
C SER A 125 -7.41 -9.44 5.32
N ILE A 126 -7.12 -9.71 4.05
CA ILE A 126 -5.96 -9.16 3.34
C ILE A 126 -6.45 -8.21 2.25
N ALA A 127 -6.05 -6.94 2.34
CA ALA A 127 -6.24 -5.94 1.30
C ALA A 127 -4.97 -5.83 0.47
N CYS A 128 -4.95 -6.49 -0.70
CA CYS A 128 -3.81 -6.39 -1.63
C CYS A 128 -3.88 -5.08 -2.42
N GLN A 129 -2.98 -4.14 -2.10
CA GLN A 129 -2.99 -2.79 -2.67
C GLN A 129 -1.59 -2.15 -2.62
N PRO A 130 -1.30 -1.11 -3.42
CA PRO A 130 -0.05 -0.36 -3.37
C PRO A 130 0.18 0.30 -2.00
N THR A 131 1.45 0.60 -1.68
CA THR A 131 1.86 1.21 -0.41
C THR A 131 1.08 2.48 -0.08
N TYR A 132 0.88 3.39 -1.06
CA TYR A 132 0.17 4.65 -0.80
C TYR A 132 -1.30 4.43 -0.40
N GLN A 133 -1.99 3.45 -1.03
CA GLN A 133 -3.36 3.09 -0.67
C GLN A 133 -3.41 2.41 0.71
N THR A 134 -2.40 1.60 1.05
CA THR A 134 -2.27 0.99 2.38
C THR A 134 -2.11 2.06 3.46
N LEU A 135 -1.29 3.07 3.25
CA LEU A 135 -1.13 4.18 4.19
C LEU A 135 -2.41 5.01 4.32
N GLN A 136 -3.09 5.28 3.19
CA GLN A 136 -4.38 5.97 3.21
C GLN A 136 -5.46 5.16 3.94
N ALA A 137 -5.53 3.85 3.70
CA ALA A 137 -6.48 2.95 4.36
C ALA A 137 -6.23 2.85 5.88
N LEU A 138 -4.97 2.97 6.33
CA LEU A 138 -4.61 3.10 7.74
C LEU A 138 -5.09 4.44 8.33
N GLU A 139 -4.96 5.54 7.61
CA GLU A 139 -5.47 6.86 8.03
C GLU A 139 -6.99 6.86 8.12
N ASP A 140 -7.66 6.25 7.15
CA ASP A 140 -9.11 6.09 7.11
C ASP A 140 -9.62 5.03 8.12
N GLY A 141 -8.71 4.26 8.76
CA GLY A 141 -9.03 3.19 9.70
C GLY A 141 -9.78 2.01 9.09
N THR A 142 -9.72 1.83 7.78
CA THR A 142 -10.34 0.69 7.07
C THR A 142 -9.49 -0.58 7.13
N ILE A 143 -8.22 -0.45 7.54
CA ILE A 143 -7.31 -1.54 7.88
C ILE A 143 -6.63 -1.27 9.21
N ASP A 144 -6.21 -2.33 9.91
CA ASP A 144 -5.59 -2.25 11.23
C ASP A 144 -4.08 -2.10 11.17
N ILE A 145 -3.44 -2.74 10.18
CA ILE A 145 -2.00 -2.80 10.03
C ILE A 145 -1.61 -2.89 8.55
N GLY A 146 -0.50 -2.30 8.18
CA GLY A 146 0.09 -2.41 6.85
C GLY A 146 1.45 -3.08 6.88
N LEU A 147 1.80 -3.81 5.81
CA LEU A 147 3.17 -4.26 5.54
C LEU A 147 3.68 -3.51 4.31
N VAL A 148 4.61 -2.58 4.50
CA VAL A 148 5.07 -1.62 3.49
C VAL A 148 6.57 -1.36 3.57
N GLY A 149 7.12 -0.65 2.59
CA GLY A 149 8.43 0.02 2.70
C GLY A 149 8.40 1.10 3.78
N GLU A 150 9.56 1.37 4.38
CA GLU A 150 9.71 2.39 5.42
C GLU A 150 9.13 3.74 4.94
N PRO A 151 8.13 4.27 5.62
CA PRO A 151 7.55 5.56 5.27
C PRO A 151 8.45 6.71 5.70
N ASP A 152 8.18 7.92 5.21
CA ASP A 152 8.92 9.11 5.60
C ASP A 152 8.87 9.36 7.11
N ALA A 153 9.92 9.99 7.66
CA ALA A 153 10.04 10.28 9.09
C ALA A 153 8.89 11.15 9.66
N SER A 154 8.17 11.88 8.80
CA SER A 154 6.98 12.67 9.14
C SER A 154 5.70 11.85 9.29
N SER A 155 5.74 10.55 8.99
CA SER A 155 4.57 9.67 9.04
C SER A 155 3.92 9.63 10.43
N PRO A 156 2.58 9.67 10.50
CA PRO A 156 1.83 9.58 11.76
C PRO A 156 1.83 8.17 12.35
N PHE A 157 2.37 7.17 11.63
CA PHE A 157 2.36 5.76 12.00
C PHE A 157 3.60 5.36 12.81
N ILE A 158 3.48 4.23 13.52
CA ILE A 158 4.62 3.49 14.05
C ILE A 158 5.09 2.57 12.92
N PHE A 159 6.40 2.58 12.64
CA PHE A 159 7.05 1.63 11.76
C PHE A 159 7.87 0.63 12.57
N SER A 160 7.59 -0.66 12.41
CA SER A 160 8.35 -1.75 13.00
C SER A 160 9.04 -2.53 11.88
N ARG A 161 10.35 -2.35 11.77
CA ARG A 161 11.16 -3.00 10.72
C ARG A 161 11.12 -4.51 10.84
N ILE A 162 10.91 -5.19 9.70
CA ILE A 162 10.99 -6.65 9.56
C ILE A 162 12.31 -7.05 8.93
N HIS A 163 12.53 -6.63 7.69
CA HIS A 163 13.71 -6.97 6.90
C HIS A 163 14.29 -5.75 6.18
N SER A 164 15.53 -5.89 5.77
CA SER A 164 16.14 -5.05 4.76
C SER A 164 16.14 -5.82 3.45
N ILE A 165 15.65 -5.19 2.38
CA ILE A 165 15.62 -5.75 1.03
C ILE A 165 16.63 -5.04 0.14
N GLU A 166 17.16 -5.77 -0.84
CA GLU A 166 18.12 -5.29 -1.81
C GLU A 166 17.62 -5.64 -3.21
N ASP A 167 17.61 -4.66 -4.11
CA ASP A 167 17.31 -4.90 -5.51
C ASP A 167 18.59 -5.28 -6.25
N ILE A 168 18.50 -6.29 -7.12
CA ILE A 168 19.61 -6.79 -7.96
C ILE A 168 19.14 -6.97 -9.39
N PHE A 169 20.08 -6.99 -10.33
CA PHE A 169 19.80 -7.35 -11.71
C PHE A 169 20.09 -8.83 -11.93
N VAL A 170 19.14 -9.55 -12.53
CA VAL A 170 19.26 -10.99 -12.79
C VAL A 170 18.81 -11.33 -14.20
N THR A 171 19.35 -12.43 -14.72
CA THR A 171 18.94 -13.07 -15.97
C THR A 171 19.33 -14.54 -15.97
N THR A 172 19.08 -15.26 -17.06
CA THR A 172 19.57 -16.64 -17.20
C THR A 172 20.96 -16.68 -17.87
N GLN A 173 21.75 -17.72 -17.60
CA GLN A 173 23.00 -17.95 -18.30
C GLN A 173 22.77 -18.06 -19.83
N SER A 174 21.72 -18.77 -20.24
CA SER A 174 21.39 -18.93 -21.67
C SER A 174 21.08 -17.59 -22.38
N TYR A 175 20.49 -16.63 -21.68
CA TYR A 175 20.29 -15.27 -22.23
C TYR A 175 21.64 -14.58 -22.50
N LEU A 176 22.58 -14.67 -21.56
CA LEU A 176 23.92 -14.06 -21.72
C LEU A 176 24.71 -14.74 -22.84
N ASP A 177 24.66 -16.07 -22.96
CA ASP A 177 25.31 -16.81 -24.04
C ASP A 177 24.74 -16.44 -25.41
N ASN A 178 23.42 -16.33 -25.52
CA ASN A 178 22.76 -15.87 -26.74
C ASN A 178 23.10 -14.41 -27.09
N LEU A 179 23.22 -13.56 -26.07
CA LEU A 179 23.63 -12.17 -26.25
C LEU A 179 25.05 -12.08 -26.82
N MET A 180 25.97 -12.86 -26.24
CA MET A 180 27.35 -12.96 -26.71
C MET A 180 27.41 -13.40 -28.18
N ILE A 181 26.61 -14.40 -28.58
CA ILE A 181 26.52 -14.86 -29.99
C ILE A 181 26.03 -13.73 -30.93
N ARG A 182 25.04 -12.96 -30.49
CA ARG A 182 24.43 -11.88 -31.33
C ARG A 182 25.30 -10.66 -31.44
N THR A 183 25.98 -10.27 -30.37
CA THR A 183 26.67 -8.97 -30.28
C THR A 183 28.18 -9.08 -30.28
N GLY A 184 28.74 -10.27 -30.05
CA GLY A 184 30.18 -10.49 -29.87
C GLY A 184 30.68 -10.00 -28.50
N ILE A 185 29.81 -9.54 -27.60
CA ILE A 185 30.16 -9.00 -26.30
C ILE A 185 30.19 -10.13 -25.28
N ASP A 186 31.38 -10.45 -24.77
CA ASP A 186 31.54 -11.39 -23.65
C ASP A 186 31.39 -10.62 -22.34
N TYR A 187 30.28 -10.91 -21.62
CA TYR A 187 29.97 -10.23 -20.37
C TYR A 187 30.97 -10.53 -19.25
N HIS A 188 31.75 -11.65 -19.32
CA HIS A 188 32.83 -11.94 -18.38
C HIS A 188 34.05 -11.03 -18.56
N SER A 189 34.23 -10.49 -19.75
CA SER A 189 35.38 -9.62 -20.09
C SER A 189 35.05 -8.13 -20.05
N ILE A 190 33.76 -7.77 -19.85
CA ILE A 190 33.32 -6.37 -19.79
C ILE A 190 33.87 -5.73 -18.50
N SER A 191 34.64 -4.65 -18.67
CA SER A 191 35.16 -3.86 -17.55
C SER A 191 34.10 -3.01 -16.86
N ASP A 192 33.05 -2.68 -17.58
CA ASP A 192 31.89 -1.90 -17.08
C ASP A 192 30.57 -2.58 -17.48
N THR A 193 29.91 -3.17 -16.52
CA THR A 193 28.66 -3.89 -16.69
C THR A 193 27.53 -3.01 -17.28
N ARG A 194 27.65 -1.68 -17.19
CA ARG A 194 26.67 -0.74 -17.77
C ARG A 194 26.60 -0.85 -19.29
N GLU A 195 27.70 -1.22 -19.96
CA GLU A 195 27.74 -1.43 -21.41
C GLU A 195 26.85 -2.61 -21.85
N LEU A 196 26.66 -3.60 -20.96
CA LEU A 196 25.76 -4.73 -21.21
C LEU A 196 24.33 -4.28 -21.44
N PHE A 197 23.86 -3.29 -20.69
CA PHE A 197 22.48 -2.81 -20.79
C PHE A 197 22.19 -2.15 -22.14
N LYS A 198 23.17 -1.55 -22.81
CA LYS A 198 22.99 -0.90 -24.12
C LYS A 198 22.57 -1.85 -25.23
N VAL A 199 22.76 -3.14 -25.05
CA VAL A 199 22.46 -4.19 -26.05
C VAL A 199 21.44 -5.21 -25.54
N THR A 200 20.82 -4.95 -24.37
CA THR A 200 19.89 -5.87 -23.73
C THR A 200 18.50 -5.27 -23.57
N THR A 201 17.53 -6.15 -23.34
CA THR A 201 16.20 -5.78 -22.87
C THR A 201 16.23 -5.71 -21.34
N LEU A 202 15.98 -4.53 -20.77
CA LEU A 202 15.82 -4.33 -19.34
C LEU A 202 14.35 -4.51 -18.97
N MET A 203 14.10 -5.26 -17.91
CA MET A 203 12.75 -5.52 -17.40
C MET A 203 12.62 -4.93 -15.98
N LEU A 204 11.64 -4.08 -15.77
CA LEU A 204 11.41 -3.35 -14.54
C LEU A 204 9.94 -3.44 -14.12
N MET A 205 9.68 -3.20 -12.83
CA MET A 205 8.32 -2.93 -12.39
C MET A 205 7.75 -1.70 -13.08
N ASP A 206 6.42 -1.59 -13.18
CA ASP A 206 5.76 -0.37 -13.69
C ASP A 206 6.07 0.86 -12.82
N LYS A 207 5.78 2.06 -13.34
CA LYS A 207 6.12 3.34 -12.71
C LYS A 207 5.31 3.63 -11.44
N GLU A 208 4.19 2.96 -11.24
CA GLU A 208 3.36 3.13 -10.04
C GLU A 208 3.93 2.37 -8.84
N ASN A 209 4.82 1.40 -9.10
CA ASN A 209 5.45 0.61 -8.05
C ASN A 209 6.51 1.44 -7.29
N LEU A 210 6.45 1.38 -5.95
CA LEU A 210 7.41 2.10 -5.11
C LEU A 210 8.86 1.64 -5.36
N SER A 211 9.09 0.34 -5.57
CA SER A 211 10.42 -0.21 -5.88
C SER A 211 11.01 0.42 -7.15
N ARG A 212 10.17 0.66 -8.16
CA ARG A 212 10.59 1.27 -9.42
C ARG A 212 11.24 2.64 -9.22
N ARG A 213 10.75 3.48 -8.30
CA ARG A 213 11.34 4.80 -8.03
C ARG A 213 12.79 4.73 -7.55
N TYR A 214 13.09 3.76 -6.69
CA TYR A 214 14.46 3.55 -6.20
C TYR A 214 15.39 3.04 -7.31
N VAL A 215 14.88 2.12 -8.12
CA VAL A 215 15.62 1.58 -9.28
C VAL A 215 15.85 2.66 -10.34
N ASP A 216 14.87 3.49 -10.64
CA ASP A 216 15.02 4.61 -11.59
C ASP A 216 16.07 5.63 -11.12
N GLN A 217 16.09 5.94 -9.81
CA GLN A 217 17.13 6.80 -9.24
C GLN A 217 18.52 6.19 -9.41
N TYR A 218 18.66 4.89 -9.16
CA TYR A 218 19.91 4.17 -9.37
C TYR A 218 20.34 4.14 -10.84
N ILE A 219 19.42 3.82 -11.75
CA ILE A 219 19.63 3.81 -13.20
C ILE A 219 20.11 5.18 -13.68
N THR A 220 19.44 6.24 -13.24
CA THR A 220 19.77 7.62 -13.60
C THR A 220 21.15 8.03 -13.04
N ALA A 221 21.40 7.77 -11.75
CA ALA A 221 22.65 8.13 -11.08
C ALA A 221 23.88 7.41 -11.65
N ASN A 222 23.69 6.22 -12.21
CA ASN A 222 24.76 5.41 -12.80
C ASN A 222 24.78 5.44 -14.33
N GLU A 223 23.98 6.31 -14.96
CA GLU A 223 23.91 6.50 -16.43
C GLU A 223 23.64 5.20 -17.21
N ILE A 224 22.85 4.29 -16.61
CA ILE A 224 22.49 3.02 -17.25
C ILE A 224 21.49 3.30 -18.37
N GLN A 225 21.82 2.88 -19.58
CA GLN A 225 20.97 3.00 -20.76
C GLN A 225 20.66 1.61 -21.30
N ALA A 226 19.38 1.28 -21.44
CA ALA A 226 18.94 0.03 -22.01
C ALA A 226 18.47 0.22 -23.46
N GLU A 227 18.75 -0.76 -24.33
CA GLU A 227 18.26 -0.77 -25.71
C GLU A 227 16.74 -0.83 -25.75
N ASN A 228 16.16 -1.73 -24.94
CA ASN A 228 14.73 -1.93 -24.82
C ASN A 228 14.32 -1.98 -23.36
N LEU A 229 13.10 -1.50 -23.08
CA LEU A 229 12.50 -1.56 -21.74
C LEU A 229 11.17 -2.31 -21.80
N ILE A 230 11.01 -3.30 -20.91
CA ILE A 230 9.74 -3.96 -20.65
C ILE A 230 9.29 -3.58 -19.24
N GLU A 231 8.07 -3.06 -19.12
CA GLU A 231 7.45 -2.75 -17.82
C GLU A 231 6.47 -3.86 -17.45
N VAL A 232 6.57 -4.34 -16.21
CA VAL A 232 5.78 -5.47 -15.69
C VAL A 232 5.07 -5.04 -14.42
N SER A 233 3.79 -5.38 -14.28
CA SER A 233 2.97 -4.90 -13.17
C SER A 233 3.17 -5.64 -11.84
N THR A 234 3.73 -6.85 -11.87
CA THR A 234 3.97 -7.64 -10.66
C THR A 234 5.36 -8.24 -10.61
N MET A 235 5.95 -8.32 -9.41
CA MET A 235 7.28 -8.91 -9.21
C MET A 235 7.31 -10.40 -9.60
N ASP A 236 6.23 -11.13 -9.38
CA ASP A 236 6.14 -12.55 -9.77
C ASP A 236 6.31 -12.73 -11.27
N LEU A 237 5.57 -11.96 -12.08
CA LEU A 237 5.72 -12.00 -13.53
C LEU A 237 7.10 -11.53 -13.98
N LEU A 238 7.67 -10.55 -13.29
CA LEU A 238 9.01 -10.06 -13.59
C LEU A 238 10.06 -11.15 -13.37
N ILE A 239 9.95 -11.92 -12.29
CA ILE A 239 10.81 -13.06 -11.98
C ILE A 239 10.60 -14.17 -13.03
N GLU A 240 9.35 -14.52 -13.33
CA GLU A 240 9.04 -15.53 -14.35
C GLU A 240 9.61 -15.16 -15.73
N PHE A 241 9.50 -13.89 -16.14
CA PHE A 241 10.10 -13.43 -17.40
C PHE A 241 11.62 -13.50 -17.37
N ALA A 242 12.25 -13.27 -16.21
CA ALA A 242 13.68 -13.44 -16.06
C ALA A 242 14.09 -14.93 -16.21
N THR A 243 13.34 -15.84 -15.59
CA THR A 243 13.65 -17.30 -15.60
C THR A 243 13.51 -17.91 -17.00
N ILE A 244 12.63 -17.40 -17.84
CA ILE A 244 12.52 -17.83 -19.25
C ILE A 244 13.48 -17.08 -20.21
N GLY A 245 14.31 -16.18 -19.69
CA GLY A 245 15.38 -15.54 -20.44
C GLY A 245 14.92 -14.50 -21.46
N ILE A 246 13.89 -13.69 -21.14
CA ILE A 246 13.44 -12.58 -22.01
C ILE A 246 14.42 -11.40 -21.98
N GLY A 247 15.06 -11.15 -20.84
CA GLY A 247 15.94 -10.02 -20.65
C GLY A 247 16.63 -10.01 -19.27
N ILE A 248 17.16 -8.86 -18.90
CA ILE A 248 17.69 -8.61 -17.55
C ILE A 248 16.59 -7.97 -16.69
N ALA A 249 16.23 -8.60 -15.59
CA ALA A 249 15.21 -8.10 -14.66
C ALA A 249 15.85 -7.48 -13.41
N CYS A 250 15.29 -6.37 -12.93
CA CYS A 250 15.61 -5.84 -11.61
C CYS A 250 14.61 -6.39 -10.59
N VAL A 251 15.08 -7.24 -9.68
CA VAL A 251 14.26 -7.98 -8.71
C VAL A 251 14.80 -7.85 -7.28
N ILE A 252 13.97 -8.13 -6.29
CA ILE A 252 14.41 -8.18 -4.89
C ILE A 252 15.16 -9.49 -4.66
N LYS A 253 16.42 -9.41 -4.22
CA LYS A 253 17.34 -10.54 -4.04
C LYS A 253 16.75 -11.67 -3.19
N ASN A 254 16.12 -11.29 -2.07
CA ASN A 254 15.51 -12.25 -1.15
C ASN A 254 14.38 -13.09 -1.79
N PHE A 255 13.80 -12.65 -2.89
CA PHE A 255 12.67 -13.33 -3.54
C PHE A 255 13.10 -14.31 -4.63
N VAL A 256 14.39 -14.30 -4.97
CA VAL A 256 15.01 -15.18 -5.98
C VAL A 256 16.21 -15.96 -5.44
N GLU A 257 16.28 -16.10 -4.11
CA GLU A 257 17.40 -16.81 -3.47
C GLU A 257 17.51 -18.27 -3.94
N GLN A 258 16.38 -18.93 -4.20
CA GLN A 258 16.39 -20.32 -4.65
C GLN A 258 16.89 -20.40 -6.10
N GLU A 259 16.40 -19.54 -6.98
CA GLU A 259 16.79 -19.47 -8.38
C GLU A 259 18.27 -19.10 -8.55
N LEU A 260 18.80 -18.27 -7.65
CA LEU A 260 20.25 -17.97 -7.60
C LEU A 260 21.07 -19.17 -7.11
N LYS A 261 20.57 -19.92 -6.10
CA LYS A 261 21.27 -21.09 -5.54
C LYS A 261 21.33 -22.26 -6.50
N ASP A 262 20.25 -22.51 -7.24
CA ASP A 262 20.17 -23.62 -8.19
C ASP A 262 20.68 -23.26 -9.59
N GLY A 263 21.06 -21.97 -9.80
CA GLY A 263 21.62 -21.48 -11.06
C GLY A 263 20.59 -21.22 -12.15
N THR A 264 19.29 -21.26 -11.86
CA THR A 264 18.22 -20.85 -12.78
C THR A 264 18.39 -19.41 -13.20
N LEU A 265 18.72 -18.54 -12.22
CA LEU A 265 19.09 -17.16 -12.43
C LEU A 265 20.54 -16.90 -12.05
N VAL A 266 21.17 -15.96 -12.74
CA VAL A 266 22.50 -15.43 -12.41
C VAL A 266 22.39 -13.93 -12.13
N GLU A 267 23.09 -13.48 -11.07
CA GLU A 267 23.15 -12.07 -10.72
C GLU A 267 24.15 -11.34 -11.64
N ILE A 268 23.75 -10.20 -12.18
CA ILE A 268 24.62 -9.32 -12.94
C ILE A 268 25.36 -8.41 -11.95
N PRO A 269 26.69 -8.55 -11.81
CA PRO A 269 27.46 -7.75 -10.87
C PRO A 269 27.47 -6.28 -11.33
N MET A 270 27.03 -5.39 -10.45
CA MET A 270 27.03 -3.95 -10.72
C MET A 270 28.22 -3.27 -10.01
N PRO A 271 28.82 -2.22 -10.60
CA PRO A 271 29.91 -1.48 -9.99
C PRO A 271 29.56 -0.91 -8.61
N PHE A 272 28.29 -0.54 -8.44
CA PHE A 272 27.73 -0.05 -7.19
C PHE A 272 26.44 -0.80 -6.91
N SER A 273 26.23 -1.23 -5.66
CA SER A 273 24.99 -1.88 -5.25
C SER A 273 23.84 -0.88 -5.20
N ILE A 274 22.62 -1.35 -5.49
CA ILE A 274 21.41 -0.56 -5.24
C ILE A 274 21.24 -0.43 -3.72
N PRO A 275 20.99 0.78 -3.17
CA PRO A 275 20.83 0.98 -1.74
C PRO A 275 19.75 0.11 -1.13
N LYS A 276 20.06 -0.55 -0.01
CA LYS A 276 19.10 -1.38 0.72
C LYS A 276 17.97 -0.53 1.27
N ARG A 277 16.77 -1.11 1.32
CA ARG A 277 15.55 -0.49 1.84
C ARG A 277 14.98 -1.33 2.96
N ASN A 278 14.37 -0.68 3.95
CA ASN A 278 13.65 -1.40 5.00
C ASN A 278 12.20 -1.64 4.58
N ILE A 279 11.70 -2.81 4.96
CA ILE A 279 10.28 -3.14 4.94
C ILE A 279 9.84 -3.50 6.35
N GLY A 280 8.59 -3.21 6.69
CA GLY A 280 8.10 -3.44 8.04
C GLY A 280 6.61 -3.25 8.18
N LEU A 281 6.16 -3.50 9.39
CA LEU A 281 4.78 -3.27 9.81
C LEU A 281 4.57 -1.80 10.11
N VAL A 282 3.46 -1.23 9.62
CA VAL A 282 3.00 0.11 9.97
C VAL A 282 1.62 0.02 10.60
N TYR A 283 1.42 0.78 11.68
CA TYR A 283 0.16 0.82 12.41
C TYR A 283 0.01 2.17 13.14
N PRO A 284 -1.23 2.59 13.50
CA PRO A 284 -1.47 3.89 14.12
C PRO A 284 -0.76 4.05 15.46
N LYS A 285 -0.24 5.27 15.74
CA LYS A 285 0.40 5.63 17.02
C LYS A 285 -0.59 5.65 18.20
N LYS A 286 -1.87 5.87 17.96
CA LYS A 286 -2.92 6.09 18.99
C LYS A 286 -3.85 4.87 19.12
N GLN A 287 -4.01 4.48 20.21
CA GLN A 287 -4.84 4.17 21.37
C GLN A 287 -6.07 3.26 21.17
N PHE A 288 -6.64 3.09 19.98
CA PHE A 288 -7.73 2.13 19.77
C PHE A 288 -7.23 1.03 18.84
N ARG A 289 -6.39 0.17 19.37
CA ARG A 289 -5.96 -1.04 18.68
C ARG A 289 -6.99 -2.12 19.00
N ASN A 290 -7.45 -2.81 17.97
CA ASN A 290 -8.30 -3.97 18.20
C ASN A 290 -7.48 -5.12 18.84
N PRO A 291 -8.11 -6.02 19.60
CA PRO A 291 -7.40 -7.13 20.27
C PRO A 291 -6.63 -8.04 19.29
N ALA A 292 -7.14 -8.22 18.06
CA ALA A 292 -6.47 -9.00 17.04
C ALA A 292 -5.14 -8.37 16.59
N LEU A 293 -5.08 -7.03 16.48
CA LEU A 293 -3.84 -6.31 16.19
C LEU A 293 -2.83 -6.45 17.31
N GLU A 294 -3.26 -6.30 18.56
CA GLU A 294 -2.40 -6.50 19.74
C GLU A 294 -1.82 -7.92 19.74
N SER A 295 -2.68 -8.93 19.55
CA SER A 295 -2.33 -10.34 19.47
C SER A 295 -1.34 -10.63 18.35
N PHE A 296 -1.50 -9.98 17.18
CA PHE A 296 -0.58 -10.10 16.05
C PHE A 296 0.78 -9.43 16.32
N LEU A 297 0.79 -8.26 16.93
CA LEU A 297 2.02 -7.55 17.27
C LEU A 297 2.82 -8.25 18.37
N GLU A 298 2.17 -8.87 19.35
CA GLU A 298 2.81 -9.72 20.36
C GLU A 298 3.43 -10.95 19.71
N PHE A 299 2.63 -11.68 18.90
CA PHE A 299 3.14 -12.82 18.13
C PHE A 299 4.36 -12.45 17.30
N TYR A 300 4.30 -11.32 16.61
CA TYR A 300 5.40 -10.86 15.76
C TYR A 300 6.69 -10.61 16.58
N LYS A 301 6.60 -9.96 17.75
CA LYS A 301 7.76 -9.71 18.64
C LYS A 301 8.42 -10.99 19.14
N ASP A 302 7.62 -12.04 19.36
CA ASP A 302 8.11 -13.32 19.86
C ASP A 302 8.68 -14.22 18.75
N TYR A 303 8.31 -13.94 17.49
CA TYR A 303 8.67 -14.74 16.33
C TYR A 303 9.94 -14.25 15.62
N VAL A 304 10.27 -12.96 15.76
CA VAL A 304 11.44 -12.29 15.16
C VAL A 304 12.55 -12.17 16.16
#